data_1466c7739a90de8377f891b101a7519c
#
_entry.id   1466c7739a90de8377f891b101a7519c
#
_cell.length_a   1.000
_cell.length_b   1.000
_cell.length_c   1.000
_cell.angle_alpha   90.00
_cell.angle_beta   90.00
_cell.angle_gamma   90.00
#
_symmetry.space_group_name_H-M   'P 1'
#
loop_
_entity.id
_entity.type
_entity.pdbx_description
1 polymer ?
#
loop_
_entity_poly.entity_id
_entity_poly.type
_entity_poly.pdbx_seq_one_letter_code
_entity_poly.pdbx_strand_id
1 'polypeptide(L)'
;PKITAQTDNVFYRSQVVEYVKKIMPLFAVFLIVLFLLRKYAILVLLSPEFTSIETLFGWQLLGDFFRAMTLIFSIYFHARRLVIPYITIDALLIVLLFTLTTVFVDSYGLIGAVKAHFISYFIYFIVTVFWLRKTLFNTNDAVNV
;
A
#
# COMPACT_ATOMS: atom_id res chain seq x y z
N PRO A 1 -19.52 -14.48 24.26
CA PRO A 1 -18.99 -14.48 22.89
C PRO A 1 -18.94 -13.09 22.22
N LYS A 2 -19.93 -12.19 22.45
CA LYS A 2 -19.95 -10.84 21.84
C LYS A 2 -18.91 -9.89 22.45
N ILE A 3 -18.70 -9.96 23.76
CA ILE A 3 -17.76 -9.10 24.50
C ILE A 3 -16.30 -9.39 24.05
N THR A 4 -15.94 -10.66 23.91
CA THR A 4 -14.62 -11.08 23.45
C THR A 4 -14.31 -10.59 22.03
N ALA A 5 -15.29 -10.68 21.11
CA ALA A 5 -15.14 -10.21 19.74
C ALA A 5 -14.97 -8.68 19.64
N GLN A 6 -15.57 -7.93 20.56
CA GLN A 6 -15.47 -6.46 20.61
C GLN A 6 -14.12 -6.00 21.17
N THR A 7 -13.64 -6.66 22.23
CA THR A 7 -12.30 -6.42 22.78
C THR A 7 -11.22 -6.72 21.74
N ASP A 8 -11.38 -7.77 20.95
CA ASP A 8 -10.48 -8.11 19.87
C ASP A 8 -10.42 -7.02 18.76
N ASN A 9 -11.57 -6.43 18.39
CA ASN A 9 -11.60 -5.36 17.38
C ASN A 9 -10.83 -4.12 17.82
N VAL A 10 -11.00 -3.70 19.08
CA VAL A 10 -10.29 -2.55 19.65
C VAL A 10 -8.79 -2.84 19.71
N PHE A 11 -8.41 -4.04 20.10
CA PHE A 11 -7.01 -4.46 20.15
C PHE A 11 -6.36 -4.44 18.76
N TYR A 12 -6.94 -5.09 17.75
CA TYR A 12 -6.39 -5.11 16.40
C TYR A 12 -6.35 -3.71 15.75
N ARG A 13 -7.36 -2.88 16.01
CA ARG A 13 -7.35 -1.49 15.57
C ARG A 13 -6.16 -0.73 16.16
N SER A 14 -5.94 -0.83 17.46
CA SER A 14 -4.82 -0.15 18.12
C SER A 14 -3.48 -0.58 17.55
N GLN A 15 -3.29 -1.88 17.27
CA GLN A 15 -2.09 -2.42 16.65
C GLN A 15 -1.87 -1.84 15.23
N VAL A 16 -2.89 -1.84 14.37
CA VAL A 16 -2.77 -1.30 13.00
C VAL A 16 -2.43 0.20 13.05
N VAL A 17 -3.13 0.97 13.90
CA VAL A 17 -2.86 2.41 14.05
C VAL A 17 -1.45 2.66 14.60
N GLU A 18 -0.98 1.85 15.55
CA GLU A 18 0.36 1.95 16.12
C GLU A 18 1.43 1.64 15.05
N TYR A 19 1.27 0.58 14.26
CA TYR A 19 2.17 0.25 13.16
C TYR A 19 2.21 1.36 12.11
N VAL A 20 1.05 1.89 11.70
CA VAL A 20 1.01 3.02 10.77
C VAL A 20 1.76 4.22 11.34
N LYS A 21 1.52 4.60 12.58
CA LYS A 21 2.17 5.76 13.22
C LYS A 21 3.69 5.60 13.42
N LYS A 22 4.16 4.37 13.68
CA LYS A 22 5.58 4.11 13.95
C LYS A 22 6.37 3.81 12.68
N ILE A 23 5.84 2.95 11.82
CA ILE A 23 6.56 2.42 10.67
C ILE A 23 6.47 3.36 9.48
N MET A 24 5.28 3.92 9.19
CA MET A 24 5.09 4.70 7.98
C MET A 24 5.91 5.99 7.92
N PRO A 25 6.08 6.78 9.00
CA PRO A 25 6.97 7.95 8.95
C PRO A 25 8.43 7.57 8.66
N LEU A 26 8.92 6.50 9.30
CA LEU A 26 10.28 6.00 9.06
C LEU A 26 10.44 5.53 7.61
N PHE A 27 9.47 4.79 7.09
CA PHE A 27 9.47 4.33 5.71
C PHE A 27 9.36 5.49 4.72
N ALA A 28 8.53 6.50 5.00
CA ALA A 28 8.44 7.71 4.17
C ALA A 28 9.77 8.46 4.12
N VAL A 29 10.44 8.64 5.26
CA VAL A 29 11.78 9.25 5.31
C VAL A 29 12.77 8.44 4.48
N PHE A 30 12.76 7.11 4.61
CA PHE A 30 13.61 6.23 3.81
C PHE A 30 13.36 6.41 2.30
N LEU A 31 12.11 6.46 1.86
CA LEU A 31 11.76 6.70 0.45
C LEU A 31 12.20 8.08 -0.04
N ILE A 32 12.08 9.12 0.81
CA ILE A 32 12.58 10.47 0.50
C ILE A 32 14.09 10.47 0.33
N VAL A 33 14.82 9.81 1.22
CA VAL A 33 16.27 9.66 1.11
C VAL A 33 16.65 8.93 -0.16
N LEU A 34 15.97 7.82 -0.49
CA LEU A 34 16.18 7.11 -1.77
C LEU A 34 15.90 8.00 -2.98
N PHE A 35 14.84 8.81 -2.94
CA PHE A 35 14.53 9.74 -4.01
C PHE A 35 15.60 10.81 -4.19
N LEU A 36 16.12 11.36 -3.10
CA LEU A 36 17.22 12.34 -3.14
C LEU A 36 18.52 11.73 -3.65
N LEU A 37 18.79 10.48 -3.27
CA LEU A 37 19.99 9.75 -3.65
C LEU A 37 19.83 8.94 -4.96
N ARG A 38 18.70 9.06 -5.68
CA ARG A 38 18.38 8.22 -6.84
C ARG A 38 19.46 8.19 -7.91
N LYS A 39 20.13 9.31 -8.18
CA LYS A 39 21.26 9.35 -9.13
C LYS A 39 22.41 8.45 -8.71
N TYR A 40 22.81 8.56 -7.45
CA TYR A 40 23.87 7.73 -6.88
C TYR A 40 23.47 6.26 -6.81
N ALA A 41 22.22 5.99 -6.43
CA ALA A 41 21.68 4.63 -6.40
C ALA A 41 21.73 3.98 -7.80
N ILE A 42 21.35 4.71 -8.85
CA ILE A 42 21.41 4.22 -10.23
C ILE A 42 22.86 3.95 -10.65
N LEU A 43 23.77 4.88 -10.37
CA LEU A 43 25.19 4.74 -10.76
C LEU A 43 25.90 3.60 -10.03
N VAL A 44 25.53 3.33 -8.76
CA VAL A 44 26.18 2.28 -7.95
C VAL A 44 25.56 0.91 -8.19
N LEU A 45 24.22 0.83 -8.32
CA LEU A 45 23.49 -0.44 -8.46
C LEU A 45 23.29 -0.86 -9.92
N LEU A 46 23.29 0.10 -10.83
CA LEU A 46 23.07 -0.10 -12.26
C LEU A 46 24.24 0.54 -13.02
N SER A 47 24.28 0.38 -14.33
CA SER A 47 25.29 1.04 -15.18
C SER A 47 24.88 2.48 -15.51
N PRO A 48 25.84 3.36 -15.90
CA PRO A 48 25.54 4.73 -16.35
C PRO A 48 24.50 4.82 -17.47
N GLU A 49 24.36 3.76 -18.26
CA GLU A 49 23.38 3.63 -19.35
C GLU A 49 21.92 3.71 -18.85
N PHE A 50 21.70 3.40 -17.57
CA PHE A 50 20.36 3.40 -16.95
C PHE A 50 19.97 4.75 -16.32
N THR A 51 20.70 5.83 -16.56
CA THR A 51 20.36 7.17 -16.04
C THR A 51 18.98 7.65 -16.53
N SER A 52 18.52 7.17 -17.69
CA SER A 52 17.18 7.48 -18.23
C SER A 52 16.04 7.03 -17.33
N ILE A 53 16.24 6.01 -16.46
CA ILE A 53 15.22 5.53 -15.54
C ILE A 53 15.06 6.41 -14.28
N GLU A 54 15.90 7.44 -14.11
CA GLU A 54 15.79 8.38 -12.98
C GLU A 54 14.38 8.98 -12.86
N THR A 55 13.74 9.27 -14.00
CA THR A 55 12.38 9.82 -14.06
C THR A 55 11.31 8.86 -13.55
N LEU A 56 11.61 7.55 -13.52
CA LEU A 56 10.68 6.51 -13.08
C LEU A 56 10.63 6.40 -11.55
N PHE A 57 11.72 6.79 -10.87
CA PHE A 57 11.86 6.62 -9.42
C PHE A 57 10.73 7.26 -8.62
N GLY A 58 10.30 8.47 -9.00
CA GLY A 58 9.22 9.16 -8.28
C GLY A 58 7.93 8.36 -8.27
N TRP A 59 7.49 7.90 -9.43
CA TRP A 59 6.26 7.11 -9.55
C TRP A 59 6.37 5.74 -8.86
N GLN A 60 7.54 5.09 -9.00
CA GLN A 60 7.80 3.81 -8.34
C GLN A 60 7.73 3.94 -6.81
N LEU A 61 8.44 4.91 -6.23
CA LEU A 61 8.48 5.10 -4.77
C LEU A 61 7.11 5.50 -4.20
N LEU A 62 6.31 6.30 -4.94
CA LEU A 62 4.93 6.58 -4.55
C LEU A 62 4.07 5.31 -4.54
N GLY A 63 4.21 4.46 -5.54
CA GLY A 63 3.52 3.16 -5.57
C GLY A 63 3.93 2.28 -4.39
N ASP A 64 5.23 2.20 -4.10
CA ASP A 64 5.77 1.42 -2.99
C ASP A 64 5.31 1.94 -1.62
N PHE A 65 5.11 3.27 -1.49
CA PHE A 65 4.52 3.84 -0.28
C PHE A 65 3.10 3.31 -0.04
N PHE A 66 2.23 3.36 -1.05
CA PHE A 66 0.86 2.83 -0.91
C PHE A 66 0.85 1.31 -0.72
N ARG A 67 1.75 0.59 -1.40
CA ARG A 67 1.95 -0.84 -1.20
C ARG A 67 2.29 -1.16 0.26
N ALA A 68 3.23 -0.43 0.87
CA ALA A 68 3.59 -0.62 2.27
C ALA A 68 2.42 -0.33 3.22
N MET A 69 1.63 0.72 2.96
CA MET A 69 0.40 1.01 3.72
C MET A 69 -0.58 -0.17 3.68
N THR A 70 -0.81 -0.72 2.49
CA THR A 70 -1.75 -1.85 2.35
C THR A 70 -1.23 -3.13 3.00
N LEU A 71 0.08 -3.36 3.02
CA LEU A 71 0.68 -4.48 3.75
C LEU A 71 0.40 -4.40 5.26
N ILE A 72 0.45 -3.21 5.85
CA ILE A 72 0.08 -3.03 7.27
C ILE A 72 -1.41 -3.37 7.48
N PHE A 73 -2.28 -2.93 6.58
CA PHE A 73 -3.71 -3.25 6.68
C PHE A 73 -4.00 -4.74 6.46
N SER A 74 -3.18 -5.45 5.68
CA SER A 74 -3.34 -6.89 5.47
C SER A 74 -3.16 -7.69 6.77
N ILE A 75 -2.40 -7.18 7.74
CA ILE A 75 -2.26 -7.78 9.08
C ILE A 75 -3.64 -7.95 9.73
N TYR A 76 -4.52 -6.98 9.58
CA TYR A 76 -5.89 -7.06 10.12
C TYR A 76 -6.69 -8.21 9.50
N PHE A 77 -6.63 -8.37 8.18
CA PHE A 77 -7.33 -9.47 7.49
C PHE A 77 -6.84 -10.83 7.96
N HIS A 78 -5.52 -11.01 8.09
CA HIS A 78 -4.92 -12.25 8.56
C HIS A 78 -5.26 -12.55 10.02
N ALA A 79 -5.13 -11.54 10.91
CA ALA A 79 -5.45 -11.68 12.32
C ALA A 79 -6.91 -12.06 12.58
N ARG A 80 -7.82 -11.55 11.74
CA ARG A 80 -9.26 -11.84 11.82
C ARG A 80 -9.70 -13.03 10.98
N ARG A 81 -8.77 -13.72 10.31
CA ARG A 81 -9.05 -14.85 9.39
C ARG A 81 -10.07 -14.48 8.30
N LEU A 82 -10.08 -13.22 7.86
CA LEU A 82 -10.96 -12.72 6.80
C LEU A 82 -10.40 -13.06 5.42
N VAL A 83 -10.34 -14.37 5.12
CA VAL A 83 -9.67 -14.90 3.92
C VAL A 83 -10.39 -14.46 2.65
N ILE A 84 -11.73 -14.57 2.61
CA ILE A 84 -12.52 -14.25 1.41
C ILE A 84 -12.39 -12.77 1.02
N PRO A 85 -12.63 -11.79 1.92
CA PRO A 85 -12.42 -10.38 1.60
C PRO A 85 -10.99 -10.07 1.15
N TYR A 86 -10.00 -10.65 1.82
CA TYR A 86 -8.59 -10.47 1.47
C TYR A 86 -8.31 -10.94 0.04
N ILE A 87 -8.69 -12.17 -0.33
CA ILE A 87 -8.50 -12.71 -1.67
C ILE A 87 -9.25 -11.87 -2.72
N THR A 88 -10.47 -11.40 -2.42
CA THR A 88 -11.25 -10.58 -3.35
C THR A 88 -10.55 -9.25 -3.66
N ILE A 89 -10.01 -8.59 -2.64
CA ILE A 89 -9.30 -7.30 -2.81
C ILE A 89 -7.96 -7.53 -3.51
N ASP A 90 -7.25 -8.62 -3.22
CA ASP A 90 -6.01 -8.97 -3.91
C ASP A 90 -6.25 -9.34 -5.38
N ALA A 91 -7.33 -10.05 -5.69
CA ALA A 91 -7.72 -10.34 -7.07
C ALA A 91 -7.99 -9.03 -7.85
N LEU A 92 -8.65 -8.05 -7.23
CA LEU A 92 -8.82 -6.72 -7.82
C LEU A 92 -7.46 -6.07 -8.14
N LEU A 93 -6.49 -6.14 -7.23
CA LEU A 93 -5.16 -5.60 -7.47
C LEU A 93 -4.47 -6.24 -8.68
N ILE A 94 -4.57 -7.57 -8.81
CA ILE A 94 -3.99 -8.30 -9.94
C ILE A 94 -4.62 -7.84 -11.26
N VAL A 95 -5.95 -7.71 -11.31
CA VAL A 95 -6.67 -7.22 -12.49
C VAL A 95 -6.26 -5.78 -12.83
N LEU A 96 -6.18 -4.90 -11.83
CA LEU A 96 -5.74 -3.51 -12.02
C LEU A 96 -4.31 -3.43 -12.54
N LEU A 97 -3.37 -4.16 -11.91
CA LEU A 97 -1.98 -4.18 -12.35
C LEU A 97 -1.86 -4.67 -13.78
N PHE A 98 -2.50 -5.78 -14.12
CA PHE A 98 -2.44 -6.32 -15.46
C PHE A 98 -3.02 -5.35 -16.49
N THR A 99 -4.25 -4.88 -16.27
CA THR A 99 -4.95 -4.02 -17.23
C THR A 99 -4.26 -2.67 -17.41
N LEU A 100 -3.94 -1.99 -16.29
CA LEU A 100 -3.31 -0.67 -16.35
C LEU A 100 -1.89 -0.75 -16.90
N THR A 101 -1.12 -1.79 -16.55
CA THR A 101 0.22 -1.97 -17.10
C THR A 101 0.18 -2.17 -18.60
N THR A 102 -0.71 -3.03 -19.11
CA THR A 102 -0.84 -3.26 -20.56
C THR A 102 -1.18 -1.95 -21.28
N VAL A 103 -2.24 -1.24 -20.84
CA VAL A 103 -2.69 0.00 -21.49
C VAL A 103 -1.65 1.11 -21.40
N PHE A 104 -0.99 1.26 -20.25
CA PHE A 104 -0.06 2.37 -20.04
C PHE A 104 1.30 2.11 -20.69
N VAL A 105 1.74 0.86 -20.76
CA VAL A 105 2.98 0.52 -21.47
C VAL A 105 2.82 0.73 -22.97
N ASP A 106 1.67 0.37 -23.54
CA ASP A 106 1.40 0.61 -24.96
C ASP A 106 1.37 2.13 -25.28
N SER A 107 0.89 2.97 -24.36
CA SER A 107 0.76 4.41 -24.58
C SER A 107 2.00 5.22 -24.21
N TYR A 108 2.73 4.82 -23.16
CA TYR A 108 3.80 5.61 -22.54
C TYR A 108 5.12 4.84 -22.38
N GLY A 109 5.22 3.61 -22.88
CA GLY A 109 6.41 2.77 -22.72
C GLY A 109 6.73 2.48 -21.25
N LEU A 110 8.00 2.47 -20.89
CA LEU A 110 8.47 2.09 -19.56
C LEU A 110 7.91 2.96 -18.42
N ILE A 111 7.71 4.27 -18.67
CA ILE A 111 7.11 5.17 -17.67
C ILE A 111 5.63 4.80 -17.41
N GLY A 112 4.98 4.19 -18.39
CA GLY A 112 3.62 3.66 -18.24
C GLY A 112 3.54 2.57 -17.17
N ALA A 113 4.52 1.66 -17.12
CA ALA A 113 4.55 0.59 -16.13
C ALA A 113 4.57 1.11 -14.68
N VAL A 114 5.44 2.09 -14.38
CA VAL A 114 5.53 2.66 -13.03
C VAL A 114 4.32 3.52 -12.66
N LYS A 115 3.72 4.22 -13.63
CA LYS A 115 2.45 4.93 -13.42
C LYS A 115 1.32 3.95 -13.13
N ALA A 116 1.23 2.85 -13.88
CA ALA A 116 0.25 1.79 -13.65
C ALA A 116 0.41 1.17 -12.26
N HIS A 117 1.66 0.89 -11.84
CA HIS A 117 1.99 0.43 -10.50
C HIS A 117 1.46 1.40 -9.43
N PHE A 118 1.80 2.68 -9.51
CA PHE A 118 1.33 3.69 -8.58
C PHE A 118 -0.21 3.76 -8.51
N ILE A 119 -0.88 3.85 -9.66
CA ILE A 119 -2.34 3.99 -9.72
C ILE A 119 -3.03 2.73 -9.17
N SER A 120 -2.52 1.54 -9.51
CA SER A 120 -3.06 0.28 -9.00
C SER A 120 -2.98 0.19 -7.47
N TYR A 121 -1.83 0.50 -6.89
CA TYR A 121 -1.68 0.47 -5.43
C TYR A 121 -2.42 1.60 -4.74
N PHE A 122 -2.57 2.75 -5.36
CA PHE A 122 -3.39 3.83 -4.84
C PHE A 122 -4.87 3.45 -4.77
N ILE A 123 -5.43 2.88 -5.86
CA ILE A 123 -6.80 2.38 -5.89
C ILE A 123 -6.99 1.24 -4.88
N TYR A 124 -6.06 0.29 -4.84
CA TYR A 124 -6.07 -0.81 -3.89
C TYR A 124 -6.07 -0.31 -2.43
N PHE A 125 -5.26 0.70 -2.11
CA PHE A 125 -5.24 1.35 -0.82
C PHE A 125 -6.60 1.96 -0.47
N ILE A 126 -7.20 2.73 -1.38
CA ILE A 126 -8.52 3.35 -1.16
C ILE A 126 -9.59 2.28 -0.91
N VAL A 127 -9.65 1.23 -1.73
CA VAL A 127 -10.60 0.12 -1.57
C VAL A 127 -10.41 -0.58 -0.22
N THR A 128 -9.16 -0.84 0.17
CA THR A 128 -8.83 -1.47 1.45
C THR A 128 -9.28 -0.59 2.63
N VAL A 129 -8.97 0.71 2.61
CA VAL A 129 -9.39 1.67 3.65
C VAL A 129 -10.92 1.77 3.71
N PHE A 130 -11.58 1.86 2.56
CA PHE A 130 -13.03 1.91 2.50
C PHE A 130 -13.68 0.66 3.11
N TRP A 131 -13.12 -0.51 2.82
CA TRP A 131 -13.60 -1.78 3.36
C TRP A 131 -13.38 -1.86 4.88
N LEU A 132 -12.22 -1.41 5.35
CA LEU A 132 -11.86 -1.40 6.78
C LEU A 132 -12.43 -0.20 7.55
N ARG A 133 -13.03 0.80 6.89
CA ARG A 133 -13.44 2.07 7.52
C ARG A 133 -14.35 1.87 8.74
N LYS A 134 -15.30 0.93 8.67
CA LYS A 134 -16.19 0.62 9.80
C LYS A 134 -15.41 0.12 11.01
N THR A 135 -14.38 -0.67 10.77
CA THR A 135 -13.56 -1.25 11.83
C THR A 135 -12.48 -0.31 12.33
N LEU A 136 -11.86 0.47 11.42
CA LEU A 136 -10.76 1.35 11.76
C LEU A 136 -11.23 2.70 12.33
N PHE A 137 -12.39 3.21 11.90
CA PHE A 137 -12.83 4.57 12.21
C PHE A 137 -14.15 4.66 12.98
N ASN A 138 -14.97 3.59 13.03
CA ASN A 138 -16.21 3.63 13.77
C ASN A 138 -15.99 3.38 15.27
N THR A 139 -16.09 4.45 16.05
CA THR A 139 -15.96 4.43 17.52
C THR A 139 -17.28 4.10 18.23
N ASN A 140 -18.41 4.09 17.51
CA ASN A 140 -19.74 4.03 18.13
C ASN A 140 -20.10 2.65 18.69
N ASP A 141 -19.35 1.60 18.39
CA ASP A 141 -19.58 0.27 18.98
C ASP A 141 -18.99 0.13 20.41
N ALA A 142 -18.31 1.17 20.92
CA ALA A 142 -17.69 1.17 22.24
C ALA A 142 -18.55 1.84 23.35
N VAL A 143 -19.68 2.49 22.99
CA VAL A 143 -20.43 3.34 23.94
C VAL A 143 -21.78 2.74 24.37
N ASN A 144 -22.23 1.64 23.76
CA ASN A 144 -23.49 0.99 24.10
C ASN A 144 -23.26 -0.39 24.77
N VAL A 145 -22.64 -0.37 25.95
CA VAL A 145 -22.79 -1.43 26.97
C VAL A 145 -22.89 -0.77 28.32
#